data_4c4aedb8da8938fbda4ab473352e7fbb
#
_entry.id   4c4aedb8da8938fbda4ab473352e7fbb
#
_cell.length_a   1.000
_cell.length_b   1.000
_cell.length_c   1.000
_cell.angle_alpha   90.00
_cell.angle_beta   90.00
_cell.angle_gamma   90.00
#
_symmetry.space_group_name_H-M   'P 1'
#
loop_
_entity.id
_entity.type
_entity.pdbx_description
1 polymer ?
#
loop_
_entity_poly.entity_id
_entity_poly.type
_entity_poly.pdbx_seq_one_letter_code
_entity_poly.pdbx_strand_id
1 'polypeptide(L)'
;MSDPQGAPTNDPWAPQSSSSQNPSQGSVPSTPQVPQTPQAQQPWGAPEQPAQPQQAQQPWGAPEQPAQPQQAQQPWGAPQQPAQPQQQWGATPQPDAAWQGTQTQGGTAWTVAQPGIIPLRPLTVGELFNGAFQAVRVNPQTMFGFAFAIMAIVGLVEAFFASSSTSSLTRALTSGDSQDLVSSLGSSMGSFVTSGLSMLATAFLSGMLALTVWDAVLGRKSSPADAWHRFSPRFVPVLLATLLIGVIEFVAIMLVLLVFMIPFFLVVVNAASARSYDSASAGIGGAFAILFLMIVALIVVACFFTVKFAFTSSAVVLEGLGPVDAIKRSWSLSKGSFWRILGRIWLIGIVTGLISTVLGAVVGAILGVGANAADSVGMLVAFSAFLSALLSAVVIPVQSSFYTLMYLDERMRKENLAPMIAQEASRA
;
A
#
# COMPACT_ATOMS: atom_id res chain seq x y z
N MET A 1 12.66 26.76 -44.52
CA MET A 1 11.73 27.58 -43.77
C MET A 1 11.47 26.90 -42.43
N SER A 2 12.22 27.33 -41.48
CA SER A 2 11.99 27.59 -40.05
C SER A 2 11.23 26.53 -39.25
N ASP A 3 12.01 25.71 -38.56
CA ASP A 3 11.64 24.99 -37.34
C ASP A 3 11.27 25.95 -36.21
N PRO A 4 10.25 25.71 -35.43
CA PRO A 4 10.12 26.28 -34.10
C PRO A 4 10.63 25.33 -33.05
N GLN A 5 11.70 25.72 -32.37
CA GLN A 5 12.29 25.15 -31.18
C GLN A 5 11.25 24.96 -30.06
N GLY A 6 11.11 23.70 -29.60
CA GLY A 6 10.37 23.36 -28.41
C GLY A 6 11.11 23.82 -27.15
N ALA A 7 10.45 24.56 -26.29
CA ALA A 7 10.93 24.93 -24.97
C ALA A 7 11.19 23.72 -24.09
N PRO A 8 12.22 23.71 -23.22
CA PRO A 8 12.50 22.61 -22.32
C PRO A 8 11.44 22.56 -21.21
N THR A 9 10.72 21.46 -21.12
CA THR A 9 9.85 21.14 -19.98
C THR A 9 10.74 20.89 -18.77
N ASN A 10 10.67 21.77 -17.77
CA ASN A 10 11.25 21.53 -16.46
C ASN A 10 10.48 20.41 -15.77
N ASP A 11 10.96 19.19 -15.92
CA ASP A 11 10.47 18.06 -15.14
C ASP A 11 11.28 18.00 -13.81
N PRO A 12 10.67 18.27 -12.65
CA PRO A 12 11.38 18.30 -11.36
C PRO A 12 11.89 16.92 -10.91
N TRP A 13 11.61 15.87 -11.69
CA TRP A 13 11.91 14.49 -11.34
C TRP A 13 12.97 13.81 -12.24
N ALA A 14 13.52 14.52 -13.25
CA ALA A 14 14.54 13.96 -14.11
C ALA A 14 15.84 13.72 -13.31
N PRO A 15 16.45 12.53 -13.40
CA PRO A 15 17.75 12.30 -12.79
C PRO A 15 18.80 13.21 -13.42
N GLN A 16 19.43 14.04 -12.62
CA GLN A 16 20.54 14.85 -13.06
C GLN A 16 21.71 13.92 -13.45
N SER A 17 21.98 13.82 -14.73
CA SER A 17 23.19 13.23 -15.24
C SER A 17 24.35 14.19 -14.91
N SER A 18 25.22 13.79 -14.00
CA SER A 18 26.49 14.45 -13.72
C SER A 18 27.37 14.37 -14.97
N SER A 19 27.38 15.41 -15.76
CA SER A 19 28.38 15.60 -16.82
C SER A 19 29.71 15.97 -16.16
N SER A 20 30.64 15.02 -16.14
CA SER A 20 32.04 15.26 -15.87
C SER A 20 32.62 16.12 -16.99
N GLN A 21 32.72 17.42 -16.77
CA GLN A 21 33.58 18.29 -17.58
C GLN A 21 35.04 18.11 -17.14
N ASN A 22 35.83 17.62 -18.05
CA ASN A 22 37.30 17.55 -17.98
C ASN A 22 37.89 18.87 -18.49
N PRO A 23 38.64 19.64 -17.70
CA PRO A 23 39.48 20.69 -18.24
C PRO A 23 40.93 20.18 -18.39
N SER A 24 41.45 20.33 -19.59
CA SER A 24 42.79 20.07 -20.06
C SER A 24 43.86 20.89 -19.35
N GLN A 25 44.99 20.19 -19.09
CA GLN A 25 46.39 20.60 -19.15
C GLN A 25 46.84 21.95 -18.61
N GLY A 26 47.75 21.87 -17.63
CA GLY A 26 48.63 22.92 -17.18
C GLY A 26 49.68 22.44 -16.17
N SER A 27 50.85 22.02 -16.69
CA SER A 27 52.23 22.04 -16.13
C SER A 27 52.50 21.80 -14.63
N VAL A 28 53.32 20.80 -14.40
CA VAL A 28 54.10 20.38 -13.22
C VAL A 28 55.03 21.51 -12.72
N PRO A 29 55.33 21.58 -11.38
CA PRO A 29 56.60 21.09 -10.89
C PRO A 29 56.60 20.29 -9.56
N SER A 30 57.44 19.32 -9.58
CA SER A 30 58.28 18.55 -8.62
C SER A 30 58.14 18.73 -7.10
N THR A 31 57.89 17.59 -6.46
CA THR A 31 58.38 16.92 -5.24
C THR A 31 59.13 17.72 -4.15
N PRO A 32 59.00 17.32 -2.88
CA PRO A 32 59.88 16.28 -2.32
C PRO A 32 59.20 15.20 -1.43
N GLN A 33 59.79 14.03 -1.50
CA GLN A 33 59.63 12.85 -0.68
C GLN A 33 60.05 13.10 0.78
N VAL A 34 59.34 12.47 1.74
CA VAL A 34 59.79 12.22 3.10
C VAL A 34 59.47 10.77 3.50
N PRO A 35 60.34 10.10 4.28
CA PRO A 35 60.65 8.69 4.18
C PRO A 35 59.80 7.74 5.00
N GLN A 36 59.78 6.51 4.54
CA GLN A 36 59.30 5.33 5.23
C GLN A 36 60.23 4.97 6.42
N THR A 37 59.68 4.63 7.55
CA THR A 37 60.37 3.91 8.63
C THR A 37 59.61 2.62 9.00
N PRO A 38 60.30 1.58 9.50
CA PRO A 38 60.03 0.20 9.17
C PRO A 38 59.16 -0.54 10.19
N GLN A 39 58.61 -1.67 9.76
CA GLN A 39 57.99 -2.70 10.57
C GLN A 39 58.93 -3.23 11.65
N ALA A 40 58.44 -3.34 12.90
CA ALA A 40 59.02 -4.17 13.92
C ALA A 40 58.00 -5.21 14.42
N GLN A 41 58.50 -6.42 14.55
CA GLN A 41 57.91 -7.69 14.82
C GLN A 41 57.30 -7.76 16.24
N GLN A 42 56.24 -8.62 16.34
CA GLN A 42 55.73 -9.12 17.64
C GLN A 42 56.75 -10.01 18.36
N PRO A 43 56.71 -10.12 19.67
CA PRO A 43 56.72 -11.41 20.31
C PRO A 43 55.56 -11.65 21.32
N TRP A 44 55.25 -12.91 21.40
CA TRP A 44 54.39 -13.61 22.34
C TRP A 44 54.62 -13.34 23.83
N GLY A 45 53.52 -13.36 24.62
CA GLY A 45 53.58 -13.46 26.06
C GLY A 45 52.28 -13.11 26.75
N ALA A 46 51.44 -14.10 27.04
CA ALA A 46 50.42 -13.96 28.07
C ALA A 46 51.09 -13.96 29.46
N PRO A 47 50.56 -13.24 30.42
CA PRO A 47 50.01 -13.93 31.61
C PRO A 47 48.73 -13.30 32.23
N GLU A 48 47.94 -14.22 32.77
CA GLU A 48 47.23 -14.25 34.05
C GLU A 48 46.22 -13.16 34.45
N GLN A 49 44.99 -13.64 34.67
CA GLN A 49 43.91 -13.00 35.40
C GLN A 49 44.24 -12.88 36.89
N PRO A 50 43.82 -11.83 37.57
CA PRO A 50 43.53 -11.88 38.99
C PRO A 50 42.04 -11.89 39.32
N ALA A 51 41.75 -12.74 40.26
CA ALA A 51 40.60 -13.15 41.02
C ALA A 51 39.52 -12.10 41.35
N GLN A 52 38.28 -12.60 41.32
CA GLN A 52 37.10 -12.00 41.96
C GLN A 52 37.21 -12.02 43.50
N PRO A 53 36.73 -11.03 44.21
CA PRO A 53 36.37 -11.17 45.63
C PRO A 53 34.89 -11.53 45.80
N GLN A 54 34.69 -12.44 46.73
CA GLN A 54 33.53 -13.14 47.19
C GLN A 54 32.41 -12.26 47.74
N GLN A 55 31.19 -12.77 47.58
CA GLN A 55 29.94 -12.42 48.24
C GLN A 55 30.08 -12.41 49.79
N ALA A 56 29.54 -11.38 50.41
CA ALA A 56 29.22 -11.41 51.83
C ALA A 56 27.68 -11.44 52.00
N GLN A 57 27.25 -12.36 52.85
CA GLN A 57 25.91 -12.80 53.17
C GLN A 57 25.08 -11.71 53.87
N GLN A 58 23.76 -11.77 53.65
CA GLN A 58 22.72 -11.09 54.41
C GLN A 58 22.64 -11.59 55.86
N PRO A 59 22.09 -10.80 56.77
CA PRO A 59 21.14 -11.33 57.76
C PRO A 59 19.78 -10.62 57.70
N TRP A 60 18.80 -11.43 58.01
CA TRP A 60 17.37 -11.18 58.24
C TRP A 60 17.09 -10.14 59.32
N GLY A 61 16.03 -9.36 59.17
CA GLY A 61 15.40 -8.58 60.21
C GLY A 61 14.40 -7.55 59.68
N ALA A 62 13.14 -7.90 59.57
CA ALA A 62 12.06 -6.93 59.63
C ALA A 62 11.84 -6.53 61.09
N PRO A 63 11.44 -5.27 61.42
CA PRO A 63 10.01 -5.03 61.58
C PRO A 63 9.50 -3.59 61.26
N GLU A 64 8.17 -3.55 61.08
CA GLU A 64 7.21 -2.50 61.50
C GLU A 64 7.20 -1.12 60.84
N GLN A 65 6.03 -0.83 60.23
CA GLN A 65 5.51 0.50 59.91
C GLN A 65 5.26 1.32 61.20
N PRO A 66 5.40 2.62 61.13
CA PRO A 66 4.47 3.50 61.83
C PRO A 66 3.85 4.56 60.90
N ALA A 67 2.52 4.58 60.95
CA ALA A 67 1.59 5.71 61.13
C ALA A 67 1.87 7.05 60.38
N GLN A 68 0.83 7.43 59.61
CA GLN A 68 0.59 8.78 59.12
C GLN A 68 0.38 9.76 60.28
N PRO A 69 0.81 11.01 60.16
CA PRO A 69 0.18 12.10 60.92
C PRO A 69 -0.70 12.97 60.01
N GLN A 70 -1.78 13.34 60.67
CA GLN A 70 -2.92 14.15 60.33
C GLN A 70 -2.61 15.56 59.79
N GLN A 71 -3.59 16.07 59.07
CA GLN A 71 -3.84 17.43 58.64
C GLN A 71 -3.56 18.48 59.75
N ALA A 72 -2.91 19.57 59.39
CA ALA A 72 -2.94 20.81 60.15
C ALA A 72 -3.54 21.93 59.30
N GLN A 73 -4.41 22.63 59.94
CA GLN A 73 -5.36 23.65 59.51
C GLN A 73 -4.70 24.92 58.92
N GLN A 74 -5.45 25.56 58.04
CA GLN A 74 -5.22 26.91 57.50
C GLN A 74 -5.32 28.00 58.61
N PRO A 75 -4.61 29.13 58.50
CA PRO A 75 -5.08 30.41 59.04
C PRO A 75 -5.52 31.37 57.90
N TRP A 76 -6.56 32.08 58.23
CA TRP A 76 -7.26 33.13 57.50
C TRP A 76 -6.46 34.38 57.27
N GLY A 77 -6.69 35.02 56.08
CA GLY A 77 -6.76 36.45 56.00
C GLY A 77 -5.70 37.19 55.19
N ALA A 78 -6.04 37.62 53.97
CA ALA A 78 -5.72 38.94 53.42
C ALA A 78 -6.40 39.18 52.06
N PRO A 79 -6.62 40.43 51.61
CA PRO A 79 -7.84 40.80 50.90
C PRO A 79 -7.70 40.78 49.39
N GLN A 80 -8.86 40.53 48.74
CA GLN A 80 -9.11 40.55 47.34
C GLN A 80 -8.94 41.95 46.75
N GLN A 81 -8.22 42.08 45.62
CA GLN A 81 -8.36 43.16 44.69
C GLN A 81 -9.32 42.80 43.57
N PRO A 82 -10.20 43.69 43.14
CA PRO A 82 -11.22 43.42 42.14
C PRO A 82 -10.63 43.38 40.73
N ALA A 83 -10.97 42.33 39.97
CA ALA A 83 -10.69 42.23 38.55
C ALA A 83 -11.59 43.20 37.76
N GLN A 84 -11.03 44.03 36.93
CA GLN A 84 -11.73 44.86 35.95
C GLN A 84 -12.15 44.00 34.75
N PRO A 85 -13.38 44.15 34.23
CA PRO A 85 -13.80 43.53 32.99
C PRO A 85 -13.37 44.38 31.81
N GLN A 86 -12.41 43.91 31.02
CA GLN A 86 -12.22 44.46 29.68
C GLN A 86 -13.15 43.75 28.70
N GLN A 87 -14.23 44.40 28.36
CA GLN A 87 -15.02 44.11 27.17
C GLN A 87 -14.22 44.56 25.95
N GLN A 88 -13.81 43.62 25.13
CA GLN A 88 -13.36 43.90 23.77
C GLN A 88 -14.33 43.27 22.79
N TRP A 89 -15.23 44.08 22.27
CA TRP A 89 -16.09 43.77 21.15
C TRP A 89 -15.27 43.94 19.86
N GLY A 90 -15.33 42.89 19.01
CA GLY A 90 -14.91 43.02 17.63
C GLY A 90 -13.74 42.10 17.23
N ALA A 91 -13.98 40.82 17.14
CA ALA A 91 -13.21 39.93 16.25
C ALA A 91 -14.18 38.98 15.56
N THR A 92 -14.30 39.14 14.27
CA THR A 92 -14.97 38.22 13.35
C THR A 92 -14.49 36.80 13.56
N PRO A 93 -15.36 35.77 13.53
CA PRO A 93 -14.91 34.37 13.64
C PRO A 93 -14.10 34.00 12.41
N GLN A 94 -12.83 33.71 12.60
CA GLN A 94 -12.00 32.97 11.65
C GLN A 94 -12.37 31.49 11.72
N PRO A 95 -12.75 30.84 10.60
CA PRO A 95 -13.21 29.44 10.63
C PRO A 95 -12.08 28.41 10.47
N ASP A 96 -10.90 28.58 11.03
CA ASP A 96 -9.78 27.66 10.79
C ASP A 96 -8.95 27.25 12.01
N ALA A 97 -9.52 27.26 13.23
CA ALA A 97 -8.75 26.86 14.43
C ALA A 97 -9.32 25.64 15.19
N ALA A 98 -9.70 24.60 14.50
CA ALA A 98 -10.32 23.42 15.14
C ALA A 98 -9.62 22.09 14.88
N TRP A 99 -8.30 22.01 14.73
CA TRP A 99 -7.56 20.74 14.74
C TRP A 99 -6.12 20.89 15.26
N GLN A 100 -5.92 21.58 16.39
CA GLN A 100 -4.69 21.39 17.17
C GLN A 100 -4.91 20.18 18.07
N GLY A 101 -4.45 19.00 17.59
CA GLY A 101 -4.37 17.79 18.40
C GLY A 101 -3.52 18.04 19.63
N THR A 102 -4.03 17.70 20.79
CA THR A 102 -3.42 17.72 22.11
C THR A 102 -2.05 17.03 22.03
N GLN A 103 -0.96 17.80 21.98
CA GLN A 103 0.38 17.27 22.13
C GLN A 103 0.63 17.03 23.62
N THR A 104 0.76 15.77 23.99
CA THR A 104 1.24 15.34 25.30
C THR A 104 2.66 15.89 25.49
N GLN A 105 2.80 16.76 26.43
CA GLN A 105 4.05 17.37 26.89
C GLN A 105 4.96 16.31 27.51
N GLY A 106 6.08 16.04 26.88
CA GLY A 106 7.11 15.15 27.43
C GLY A 106 8.16 14.76 26.40
N GLY A 107 9.18 15.59 26.19
CA GLY A 107 10.33 15.28 25.33
C GLY A 107 10.63 16.41 24.35
N THR A 108 11.90 16.80 24.23
CA THR A 108 12.41 17.82 23.31
C THR A 108 11.80 17.67 21.93
N ALA A 109 10.78 18.48 21.64
CA ALA A 109 10.07 18.48 20.36
C ALA A 109 10.99 19.10 19.31
N TRP A 110 11.69 18.24 18.56
CA TRP A 110 12.11 18.59 17.22
C TRP A 110 10.80 18.86 16.45
N THR A 111 10.53 20.10 16.13
CA THR A 111 9.42 20.46 15.25
C THR A 111 9.71 19.89 13.87
N VAL A 112 9.29 18.65 13.65
CA VAL A 112 9.39 18.01 12.34
C VAL A 112 8.47 18.77 11.41
N ALA A 113 9.03 19.37 10.38
CA ALA A 113 8.26 20.11 9.39
C ALA A 113 7.13 19.22 8.85
N GLN A 114 5.90 19.68 8.94
CA GLN A 114 4.72 18.99 8.42
C GLN A 114 3.98 19.98 7.49
N PRO A 115 4.41 20.08 6.23
CA PRO A 115 3.79 21.02 5.30
C PRO A 115 2.36 20.63 4.91
N GLY A 116 2.03 19.35 4.94
CA GLY A 116 0.73 18.80 4.57
C GLY A 116 0.24 17.72 5.55
N ILE A 117 -0.23 16.60 5.01
CA ILE A 117 -0.91 15.55 5.77
C ILE A 117 0.01 14.59 6.53
N ILE A 118 1.32 14.60 6.29
CA ILE A 118 2.29 13.70 6.92
C ILE A 118 3.51 14.45 7.46
N PRO A 119 4.11 13.99 8.58
CA PRO A 119 5.40 14.50 9.05
C PRO A 119 6.54 14.04 8.12
N LEU A 120 7.55 14.90 7.90
CA LEU A 120 8.69 14.63 7.03
C LEU A 120 9.75 13.76 7.72
N ARG A 121 9.36 12.58 8.16
CA ARG A 121 10.21 11.54 8.75
C ARG A 121 9.67 10.16 8.40
N PRO A 122 10.43 9.09 8.64
CA PRO A 122 9.92 7.73 8.46
C PRO A 122 8.62 7.51 9.22
N LEU A 123 7.57 7.05 8.51
CA LEU A 123 6.21 6.96 9.02
C LEU A 123 5.99 5.67 9.82
N THR A 124 5.21 5.78 10.88
CA THR A 124 4.62 4.65 11.58
C THR A 124 3.38 4.14 10.82
N VAL A 125 2.92 2.93 11.14
CA VAL A 125 1.71 2.37 10.53
C VAL A 125 0.48 3.23 10.81
N GLY A 126 0.33 3.73 12.04
CA GLY A 126 -0.77 4.63 12.39
C GLY A 126 -0.77 5.95 11.61
N GLU A 127 0.42 6.52 11.37
CA GLU A 127 0.57 7.72 10.55
C GLU A 127 0.25 7.47 9.07
N LEU A 128 0.56 6.28 8.55
CA LEU A 128 0.15 5.88 7.20
C LEU A 128 -1.38 5.84 7.05
N PHE A 129 -2.08 5.24 8.02
CA PHE A 129 -3.55 5.21 8.02
C PHE A 129 -4.14 6.62 8.19
N ASN A 130 -3.67 7.36 9.17
CA ASN A 130 -4.14 8.73 9.40
C ASN A 130 -3.90 9.62 8.17
N GLY A 131 -2.72 9.56 7.58
CA GLY A 131 -2.39 10.27 6.34
C GLY A 131 -3.28 9.85 5.16
N ALA A 132 -3.57 8.54 5.00
CA ALA A 132 -4.46 8.06 3.96
C ALA A 132 -5.88 8.60 4.10
N PHE A 133 -6.44 8.60 5.31
CA PHE A 133 -7.75 9.20 5.57
C PHE A 133 -7.75 10.72 5.42
N GLN A 134 -6.67 11.40 5.84
CA GLN A 134 -6.55 12.85 5.66
C GLN A 134 -6.45 13.23 4.18
N ALA A 135 -5.70 12.47 3.35
CA ALA A 135 -5.63 12.69 1.90
C ALA A 135 -7.02 12.68 1.27
N VAL A 136 -7.85 11.69 1.64
CA VAL A 136 -9.24 11.59 1.16
C VAL A 136 -10.10 12.76 1.64
N ARG A 137 -9.94 13.19 2.91
CA ARG A 137 -10.70 14.32 3.47
C ARG A 137 -10.33 15.68 2.85
N VAL A 138 -9.07 15.87 2.47
CA VAL A 138 -8.59 17.12 1.85
C VAL A 138 -9.14 17.28 0.43
N ASN A 139 -9.24 16.19 -0.34
CA ASN A 139 -9.65 16.20 -1.74
C ASN A 139 -10.79 15.20 -2.05
N PRO A 140 -11.95 15.24 -1.36
CA PRO A 140 -12.97 14.21 -1.50
C PRO A 140 -13.59 14.20 -2.91
N GLN A 141 -13.80 15.35 -3.52
CA GLN A 141 -14.40 15.43 -4.87
C GLN A 141 -13.51 14.81 -5.93
N THR A 142 -12.21 15.03 -5.89
CA THR A 142 -11.26 14.45 -6.83
C THR A 142 -11.15 12.95 -6.61
N MET A 143 -11.00 12.51 -5.36
CA MET A 143 -10.78 11.11 -5.04
C MET A 143 -12.00 10.25 -5.27
N PHE A 144 -13.16 10.62 -4.71
CA PHE A 144 -14.39 9.86 -4.90
C PHE A 144 -15.02 10.08 -6.27
N GLY A 145 -14.93 11.29 -6.83
CA GLY A 145 -15.53 11.58 -8.14
C GLY A 145 -14.97 10.69 -9.23
N PHE A 146 -13.65 10.56 -9.34
CA PHE A 146 -13.04 9.65 -10.30
C PHE A 146 -13.28 8.17 -9.97
N ALA A 147 -13.20 7.79 -8.69
CA ALA A 147 -13.43 6.42 -8.28
C ALA A 147 -14.86 5.97 -8.66
N PHE A 148 -15.88 6.76 -8.33
CA PHE A 148 -17.26 6.43 -8.68
C PHE A 148 -17.51 6.44 -10.19
N ALA A 149 -16.99 7.43 -10.94
CA ALA A 149 -17.19 7.50 -12.38
C ALA A 149 -16.61 6.29 -13.09
N ILE A 150 -15.38 5.90 -12.76
CA ILE A 150 -14.70 4.77 -13.40
C ILE A 150 -15.30 3.44 -12.94
N MET A 151 -15.53 3.26 -11.64
CA MET A 151 -16.10 2.01 -11.13
C MET A 151 -17.56 1.81 -11.52
N ALA A 152 -18.31 2.87 -11.78
CA ALA A 152 -19.64 2.74 -12.39
C ALA A 152 -19.60 2.15 -13.80
N ILE A 153 -18.65 2.60 -14.63
CA ILE A 153 -18.46 2.04 -15.99
C ILE A 153 -18.03 0.58 -15.89
N VAL A 154 -17.05 0.27 -15.04
CA VAL A 154 -16.59 -1.10 -14.80
C VAL A 154 -17.74 -1.98 -14.30
N GLY A 155 -18.49 -1.50 -13.33
CA GLY A 155 -19.61 -2.23 -12.74
C GLY A 155 -20.75 -2.51 -13.74
N LEU A 156 -21.00 -1.62 -14.69
CA LEU A 156 -21.96 -1.89 -15.78
C LEU A 156 -21.47 -3.03 -16.68
N VAL A 157 -20.20 -3.05 -17.02
CA VAL A 157 -19.59 -4.14 -17.80
C VAL A 157 -19.62 -5.45 -17.02
N GLU A 158 -19.24 -5.42 -15.74
CA GLU A 158 -19.30 -6.60 -14.85
C GLU A 158 -20.73 -7.14 -14.72
N ALA A 159 -21.72 -6.27 -14.54
CA ALA A 159 -23.14 -6.65 -14.47
C ALA A 159 -23.61 -7.36 -15.73
N PHE A 160 -23.22 -6.85 -16.90
CA PHE A 160 -23.55 -7.47 -18.19
C PHE A 160 -23.00 -8.90 -18.31
N PHE A 161 -21.71 -9.10 -18.00
CA PHE A 161 -21.10 -10.43 -18.06
C PHE A 161 -21.58 -11.35 -16.93
N ALA A 162 -21.84 -10.84 -15.74
CA ALA A 162 -22.31 -11.62 -14.60
C ALA A 162 -23.71 -12.24 -14.86
N SER A 163 -24.61 -11.49 -15.49
CA SER A 163 -25.94 -12.01 -15.86
C SER A 163 -25.87 -13.15 -16.86
N SER A 164 -24.98 -13.06 -17.84
CA SER A 164 -24.81 -14.11 -18.88
C SER A 164 -24.15 -15.37 -18.34
N SER A 165 -23.15 -15.25 -17.45
CA SER A 165 -22.45 -16.41 -16.88
C SER A 165 -23.34 -17.24 -15.96
N THR A 166 -24.16 -16.60 -15.14
CA THR A 166 -25.06 -17.32 -14.22
C THR A 166 -26.09 -18.15 -14.98
N SER A 167 -26.67 -17.60 -16.06
CA SER A 167 -27.66 -18.30 -16.86
C SER A 167 -27.08 -19.47 -17.65
N SER A 168 -25.85 -19.38 -18.12
CA SER A 168 -25.18 -20.47 -18.84
C SER A 168 -24.75 -21.61 -17.91
N LEU A 169 -24.22 -21.30 -16.74
CA LEU A 169 -23.85 -22.32 -15.75
C LEU A 169 -25.07 -23.11 -15.25
N THR A 170 -26.16 -22.41 -14.93
CA THR A 170 -27.40 -23.06 -14.45
C THR A 170 -27.94 -24.01 -15.53
N ARG A 171 -27.94 -23.59 -16.81
CA ARG A 171 -28.35 -24.46 -17.91
C ARG A 171 -27.42 -25.66 -18.05
N ALA A 172 -26.12 -25.47 -18.06
CA ALA A 172 -25.15 -26.56 -18.18
C ALA A 172 -25.28 -27.63 -17.08
N LEU A 173 -25.62 -27.22 -15.86
CA LEU A 173 -25.81 -28.13 -14.72
C LEU A 173 -27.17 -28.85 -14.76
N THR A 174 -28.19 -28.28 -15.42
CA THR A 174 -29.53 -28.85 -15.47
C THR A 174 -29.81 -29.70 -16.73
N SER A 175 -29.25 -29.32 -17.89
CA SER A 175 -29.47 -30.00 -19.16
C SER A 175 -28.56 -31.20 -19.38
N GLY A 176 -27.32 -31.15 -18.82
CA GLY A 176 -26.27 -32.14 -19.12
C GLY A 176 -25.78 -32.13 -20.57
N ASP A 177 -26.17 -31.10 -21.36
CA ASP A 177 -25.81 -30.99 -22.76
C ASP A 177 -24.39 -30.46 -22.93
N SER A 178 -23.62 -31.05 -23.82
CA SER A 178 -22.27 -30.62 -24.19
C SER A 178 -22.24 -29.20 -24.74
N GLN A 179 -23.29 -28.73 -25.39
CA GLN A 179 -23.40 -27.37 -25.91
C GLN A 179 -23.55 -26.33 -24.80
N ASP A 180 -24.22 -26.68 -23.70
CA ASP A 180 -24.32 -25.85 -22.51
C ASP A 180 -23.00 -25.79 -21.74
N LEU A 181 -22.21 -26.87 -21.77
CA LEU A 181 -20.84 -26.84 -21.22
C LEU A 181 -19.93 -25.90 -22.03
N VAL A 182 -20.00 -25.90 -23.35
CA VAL A 182 -19.24 -24.98 -24.21
C VAL A 182 -19.67 -23.52 -23.94
N SER A 183 -20.98 -23.28 -23.78
CA SER A 183 -21.46 -21.93 -23.42
C SER A 183 -21.02 -21.46 -22.05
N SER A 184 -20.87 -22.37 -21.08
CA SER A 184 -20.34 -22.07 -19.74
C SER A 184 -18.84 -21.75 -19.77
N LEU A 185 -18.07 -22.39 -20.64
CA LEU A 185 -16.68 -22.05 -20.91
C LEU A 185 -16.56 -20.65 -21.54
N GLY A 186 -17.42 -20.31 -22.49
CA GLY A 186 -17.48 -18.98 -23.09
C GLY A 186 -17.80 -17.88 -22.06
N SER A 187 -18.70 -18.14 -21.11
CA SER A 187 -19.01 -17.22 -20.04
C SER A 187 -17.88 -17.07 -19.03
N SER A 188 -17.08 -18.11 -18.83
CA SER A 188 -15.86 -18.04 -18.02
C SER A 188 -14.83 -17.09 -18.64
N MET A 189 -14.73 -17.03 -19.97
CA MET A 189 -13.90 -16.03 -20.66
C MET A 189 -14.36 -14.59 -20.37
N GLY A 190 -15.66 -14.37 -20.24
CA GLY A 190 -16.21 -13.08 -19.81
C GLY A 190 -15.69 -12.65 -18.44
N SER A 191 -15.51 -13.58 -17.51
CA SER A 191 -14.94 -13.31 -16.18
C SER A 191 -13.47 -12.88 -16.25
N PHE A 192 -12.68 -13.41 -17.18
CA PHE A 192 -11.31 -12.94 -17.40
C PHE A 192 -11.27 -11.51 -17.95
N VAL A 193 -12.19 -11.19 -18.89
CA VAL A 193 -12.30 -9.84 -19.43
C VAL A 193 -12.66 -8.83 -18.34
N THR A 194 -13.66 -9.14 -17.51
CA THR A 194 -14.07 -8.24 -16.42
C THR A 194 -12.97 -8.09 -15.37
N SER A 195 -12.28 -9.18 -14.99
CA SER A 195 -11.14 -9.13 -14.05
C SER A 195 -10.00 -8.28 -14.61
N GLY A 196 -9.67 -8.43 -15.89
CA GLY A 196 -8.67 -7.59 -16.57
C GLY A 196 -9.08 -6.12 -16.58
N LEU A 197 -10.34 -5.82 -16.87
CA LEU A 197 -10.87 -4.45 -16.86
C LEU A 197 -10.80 -3.83 -15.45
N SER A 198 -11.20 -4.57 -14.43
CA SER A 198 -11.13 -4.11 -13.03
C SER A 198 -9.68 -3.89 -12.58
N MET A 199 -8.74 -4.74 -13.00
CA MET A 199 -7.31 -4.56 -12.75
C MET A 199 -6.79 -3.27 -13.38
N LEU A 200 -7.13 -3.02 -14.66
CA LEU A 200 -6.74 -1.81 -15.38
C LEU A 200 -7.36 -0.55 -14.75
N ALA A 201 -8.65 -0.60 -14.40
CA ALA A 201 -9.34 0.51 -13.74
C ALA A 201 -8.73 0.84 -12.37
N THR A 202 -8.40 -0.17 -11.58
CA THR A 202 -7.76 0.01 -10.27
C THR A 202 -6.36 0.59 -10.41
N ALA A 203 -5.57 0.13 -11.38
CA ALA A 203 -4.24 0.67 -11.65
C ALA A 203 -4.31 2.12 -12.14
N PHE A 204 -5.26 2.42 -13.01
CA PHE A 204 -5.55 3.78 -13.46
C PHE A 204 -5.89 4.70 -12.28
N LEU A 205 -6.86 4.30 -11.45
CA LEU A 205 -7.25 5.05 -10.26
C LEU A 205 -6.07 5.21 -9.30
N SER A 206 -5.30 4.16 -9.04
CA SER A 206 -4.13 4.23 -8.17
C SER A 206 -3.09 5.24 -8.65
N GLY A 207 -2.81 5.27 -9.96
CA GLY A 207 -1.88 6.23 -10.55
C GLY A 207 -2.41 7.67 -10.46
N MET A 208 -3.66 7.89 -10.82
CA MET A 208 -4.29 9.20 -10.78
C MET A 208 -4.42 9.76 -9.36
N LEU A 209 -4.87 8.93 -8.42
CA LEU A 209 -5.00 9.30 -7.02
C LEU A 209 -3.64 9.54 -6.35
N ALA A 210 -2.55 8.92 -6.81
CA ALA A 210 -1.22 9.18 -6.31
C ALA A 210 -0.79 10.65 -6.48
N LEU A 211 -1.18 11.32 -7.57
CA LEU A 211 -0.95 12.75 -7.76
C LEU A 211 -1.72 13.61 -6.75
N THR A 212 -2.98 13.24 -6.50
CA THR A 212 -3.82 13.94 -5.51
C THR A 212 -3.28 13.78 -4.09
N VAL A 213 -2.76 12.59 -3.77
CA VAL A 213 -2.08 12.32 -2.49
C VAL A 213 -0.79 13.13 -2.38
N TRP A 214 -0.02 13.22 -3.46
CA TRP A 214 1.20 14.04 -3.49
C TRP A 214 0.89 15.52 -3.21
N ASP A 215 -0.16 16.08 -3.84
CA ASP A 215 -0.60 17.44 -3.57
C ASP A 215 -1.01 17.63 -2.10
N ALA A 216 -1.74 16.66 -1.53
CA ALA A 216 -2.11 16.69 -0.12
C ALA A 216 -0.89 16.62 0.82
N VAL A 217 0.17 15.89 0.47
CA VAL A 217 1.44 15.85 1.22
C VAL A 217 2.14 17.20 1.17
N LEU A 218 2.03 17.95 0.07
CA LEU A 218 2.54 19.30 -0.06
C LEU A 218 1.62 20.38 0.56
N GLY A 219 0.46 19.99 1.12
CA GLY A 219 -0.52 20.92 1.67
C GLY A 219 -1.43 21.60 0.64
N ARG A 220 -1.45 21.11 -0.60
CA ARG A 220 -2.26 21.68 -1.71
C ARG A 220 -3.57 20.94 -1.88
N LYS A 221 -4.59 21.65 -2.36
CA LYS A 221 -5.83 21.04 -2.86
C LYS A 221 -5.71 20.85 -4.36
N SER A 222 -6.09 19.68 -4.84
CA SER A 222 -6.06 19.30 -6.24
C SER A 222 -7.47 19.34 -6.81
N SER A 223 -7.68 20.07 -7.92
CA SER A 223 -8.95 20.02 -8.64
C SER A 223 -9.01 18.74 -9.51
N PRO A 224 -10.21 18.20 -9.81
CA PRO A 224 -10.35 17.06 -10.72
C PRO A 224 -9.72 17.33 -12.11
N ALA A 225 -9.88 18.53 -12.64
CA ALA A 225 -9.35 18.92 -13.94
C ALA A 225 -7.81 18.91 -13.94
N ASP A 226 -7.18 19.49 -12.90
CA ASP A 226 -5.72 19.51 -12.77
C ASP A 226 -5.14 18.10 -12.61
N ALA A 227 -5.78 17.27 -11.78
CA ALA A 227 -5.37 15.89 -11.60
C ALA A 227 -5.43 15.11 -12.92
N TRP A 228 -6.50 15.27 -13.69
CA TRP A 228 -6.63 14.67 -15.02
C TRP A 228 -5.56 15.16 -15.99
N HIS A 229 -5.36 16.47 -16.09
CA HIS A 229 -4.40 17.05 -17.02
C HIS A 229 -2.95 16.57 -16.75
N ARG A 230 -2.59 16.44 -15.48
CA ARG A 230 -1.26 15.93 -15.07
C ARG A 230 -1.14 14.42 -15.23
N PHE A 231 -2.24 13.68 -15.12
CA PHE A 231 -2.24 12.22 -15.27
C PHE A 231 -2.30 11.78 -16.73
N SER A 232 -3.02 12.49 -17.60
CA SER A 232 -3.29 12.05 -18.98
C SER A 232 -2.03 11.66 -19.78
N PRO A 233 -0.88 12.35 -19.71
CA PRO A 233 0.35 11.93 -20.40
C PRO A 233 0.96 10.67 -19.79
N ARG A 234 0.62 10.31 -18.54
CA ARG A 234 1.11 9.13 -17.81
C ARG A 234 0.18 7.92 -17.95
N PHE A 235 -0.99 8.10 -18.58
CA PHE A 235 -1.99 7.04 -18.74
C PHE A 235 -1.43 5.81 -19.47
N VAL A 236 -0.81 6.02 -20.64
CA VAL A 236 -0.26 4.92 -21.45
C VAL A 236 0.88 4.18 -20.73
N PRO A 237 1.87 4.86 -20.12
CA PRO A 237 2.87 4.19 -19.30
C PRO A 237 2.30 3.37 -18.13
N VAL A 238 1.27 3.86 -17.41
CA VAL A 238 0.60 3.12 -16.33
C VAL A 238 -0.09 1.89 -16.90
N LEU A 239 -0.83 2.04 -18.00
CA LEU A 239 -1.52 0.94 -18.68
C LEU A 239 -0.53 -0.17 -19.09
N LEU A 240 0.56 0.21 -19.76
CA LEU A 240 1.58 -0.74 -20.21
C LEU A 240 2.30 -1.42 -19.03
N ALA A 241 2.60 -0.68 -17.96
CA ALA A 241 3.19 -1.26 -16.76
C ALA A 241 2.26 -2.30 -16.12
N THR A 242 0.96 -1.99 -16.03
CA THR A 242 -0.05 -2.89 -15.48
C THR A 242 -0.22 -4.14 -16.34
N LEU A 243 -0.28 -3.99 -17.67
CA LEU A 243 -0.34 -5.14 -18.58
C LEU A 243 0.90 -6.02 -18.46
N LEU A 244 2.09 -5.41 -18.38
CA LEU A 244 3.33 -6.17 -18.22
C LEU A 244 3.37 -6.93 -16.90
N ILE A 245 2.93 -6.32 -15.79
CA ILE A 245 2.78 -6.99 -14.50
C ILE A 245 1.78 -8.14 -14.62
N GLY A 246 0.62 -7.91 -15.23
CA GLY A 246 -0.39 -8.95 -15.44
C GLY A 246 0.14 -10.14 -16.24
N VAL A 247 0.93 -9.91 -17.28
CA VAL A 247 1.59 -10.98 -18.04
C VAL A 247 2.59 -11.76 -17.17
N ILE A 248 3.41 -11.06 -16.38
CA ILE A 248 4.39 -11.71 -15.48
C ILE A 248 3.66 -12.57 -14.43
N GLU A 249 2.62 -12.03 -13.81
CA GLU A 249 1.82 -12.75 -12.81
C GLU A 249 1.09 -13.93 -13.43
N PHE A 250 0.49 -13.75 -14.61
CA PHE A 250 -0.19 -14.83 -15.35
C PHE A 250 0.76 -15.98 -15.67
N VAL A 251 1.95 -15.69 -16.19
CA VAL A 251 2.97 -16.71 -16.47
C VAL A 251 3.39 -17.44 -15.20
N ALA A 252 3.60 -16.70 -14.10
CA ALA A 252 3.98 -17.31 -12.82
C ALA A 252 2.88 -18.22 -12.26
N ILE A 253 1.62 -17.81 -12.33
CA ILE A 253 0.48 -18.62 -11.91
C ILE A 253 0.35 -19.86 -12.80
N MET A 254 0.48 -19.71 -14.11
CA MET A 254 0.43 -20.85 -15.06
C MET A 254 1.53 -21.85 -14.80
N LEU A 255 2.73 -21.42 -14.45
CA LEU A 255 3.84 -22.32 -14.07
C LEU A 255 3.50 -23.09 -12.79
N VAL A 256 2.95 -22.43 -11.77
CA VAL A 256 2.52 -23.13 -10.54
C VAL A 256 1.43 -24.14 -10.86
N LEU A 257 0.41 -23.75 -11.62
CA LEU A 257 -0.67 -24.66 -12.02
C LEU A 257 -0.13 -25.87 -12.80
N LEU A 258 0.75 -25.63 -13.78
CA LEU A 258 1.35 -26.71 -14.55
C LEU A 258 2.10 -27.72 -13.67
N VAL A 259 2.92 -27.23 -12.72
CA VAL A 259 3.73 -28.08 -11.83
C VAL A 259 2.86 -28.93 -10.91
N PHE A 260 1.74 -28.39 -10.41
CA PHE A 260 0.90 -29.10 -9.45
C PHE A 260 -0.28 -29.86 -10.08
N MET A 261 -0.87 -29.36 -11.18
CA MET A 261 -2.02 -30.00 -11.80
C MET A 261 -1.67 -31.35 -12.48
N ILE A 262 -0.46 -31.48 -13.03
CA ILE A 262 -0.04 -32.74 -13.64
C ILE A 262 0.00 -33.87 -12.59
N PRO A 263 0.76 -33.77 -11.48
CA PRO A 263 0.77 -34.82 -10.45
C PRO A 263 -0.59 -34.99 -9.78
N PHE A 264 -1.37 -33.93 -9.60
CA PHE A 264 -2.72 -34.02 -9.06
C PHE A 264 -3.60 -34.94 -9.94
N PHE A 265 -3.62 -34.66 -11.25
CA PHE A 265 -4.42 -35.47 -12.19
C PHE A 265 -3.98 -36.92 -12.21
N LEU A 266 -2.67 -37.19 -12.23
CA LEU A 266 -2.13 -38.56 -12.18
C LEU A 266 -2.55 -39.32 -10.92
N VAL A 267 -2.51 -38.67 -9.76
CA VAL A 267 -2.93 -39.26 -8.48
C VAL A 267 -4.44 -39.52 -8.49
N VAL A 268 -5.26 -38.59 -8.99
CA VAL A 268 -6.72 -38.77 -9.08
C VAL A 268 -7.08 -39.93 -10.03
N VAL A 269 -6.45 -40.03 -11.20
CA VAL A 269 -6.68 -41.13 -12.14
C VAL A 269 -6.28 -42.47 -11.54
N ASN A 270 -5.11 -42.56 -10.85
CA ASN A 270 -4.69 -43.75 -10.15
C ASN A 270 -5.64 -44.15 -9.01
N ALA A 271 -6.14 -43.17 -8.24
CA ALA A 271 -7.12 -43.43 -7.19
C ALA A 271 -8.46 -43.94 -7.76
N ALA A 272 -8.92 -43.35 -8.87
CA ALA A 272 -10.15 -43.78 -9.53
C ALA A 272 -10.06 -45.22 -10.12
N SER A 273 -8.88 -45.65 -10.53
CA SER A 273 -8.61 -47.01 -11.06
C SER A 273 -8.18 -48.03 -10.00
N ALA A 274 -8.12 -47.62 -8.74
CA ALA A 274 -7.71 -48.51 -7.63
C ALA A 274 -8.73 -49.62 -7.38
N ARG A 275 -8.23 -50.86 -7.19
CA ARG A 275 -9.08 -52.05 -6.95
C ARG A 275 -9.35 -52.29 -5.46
N SER A 276 -8.67 -51.61 -4.55
CA SER A 276 -8.87 -51.71 -3.13
C SER A 276 -9.23 -50.38 -2.51
N TYR A 277 -10.02 -50.41 -1.44
CA TYR A 277 -10.41 -49.20 -0.71
C TYR A 277 -9.19 -48.45 -0.15
N ASP A 278 -8.20 -49.18 0.36
CA ASP A 278 -7.00 -48.57 0.96
C ASP A 278 -6.18 -47.81 -0.08
N SER A 279 -6.01 -48.34 -1.29
CA SER A 279 -5.29 -47.64 -2.36
C SER A 279 -6.07 -46.43 -2.92
N ALA A 280 -7.39 -46.54 -2.98
CA ALA A 280 -8.24 -45.44 -3.38
C ALA A 280 -8.18 -44.28 -2.35
N SER A 281 -8.31 -44.57 -1.05
CA SER A 281 -8.26 -43.61 0.03
C SER A 281 -6.89 -42.92 0.13
N ALA A 282 -5.80 -43.67 -0.04
CA ALA A 282 -4.44 -43.12 -0.08
C ALA A 282 -4.26 -42.16 -1.28
N GLY A 283 -4.81 -42.50 -2.45
CA GLY A 283 -4.80 -41.63 -3.61
C GLY A 283 -5.59 -40.33 -3.39
N ILE A 284 -6.77 -40.41 -2.79
CA ILE A 284 -7.57 -39.23 -2.44
C ILE A 284 -6.80 -38.34 -1.44
N GLY A 285 -6.20 -38.92 -0.41
CA GLY A 285 -5.35 -38.19 0.55
C GLY A 285 -4.17 -37.47 -0.13
N GLY A 286 -3.51 -38.17 -1.07
CA GLY A 286 -2.43 -37.59 -1.88
C GLY A 286 -2.90 -36.43 -2.75
N ALA A 287 -4.09 -36.52 -3.36
CA ALA A 287 -4.67 -35.43 -4.14
C ALA A 287 -4.95 -34.17 -3.28
N PHE A 288 -5.52 -34.37 -2.08
CA PHE A 288 -5.70 -33.24 -1.15
C PHE A 288 -4.39 -32.61 -0.71
N ALA A 289 -3.33 -33.41 -0.47
CA ALA A 289 -2.02 -32.88 -0.13
C ALA A 289 -1.41 -32.05 -1.26
N ILE A 290 -1.52 -32.49 -2.51
CA ILE A 290 -1.05 -31.75 -3.67
C ILE A 290 -1.85 -30.44 -3.84
N LEU A 291 -3.17 -30.51 -3.69
CA LEU A 291 -4.03 -29.31 -3.76
C LEU A 291 -3.66 -28.29 -2.68
N PHE A 292 -3.43 -28.74 -1.45
CA PHE A 292 -2.98 -27.88 -0.35
C PHE A 292 -1.63 -27.21 -0.67
N LEU A 293 -0.64 -27.97 -1.14
CA LEU A 293 0.66 -27.43 -1.53
C LEU A 293 0.55 -26.45 -2.69
N MET A 294 -0.33 -26.71 -3.66
CA MET A 294 -0.62 -25.79 -4.76
C MET A 294 -1.19 -24.47 -4.26
N ILE A 295 -2.15 -24.50 -3.34
CA ILE A 295 -2.73 -23.30 -2.74
C ILE A 295 -1.65 -22.51 -1.99
N VAL A 296 -0.82 -23.17 -1.20
CA VAL A 296 0.30 -22.52 -0.50
C VAL A 296 1.27 -21.88 -1.50
N ALA A 297 1.64 -22.58 -2.56
CA ALA A 297 2.52 -22.04 -3.61
C ALA A 297 1.91 -20.81 -4.29
N LEU A 298 0.62 -20.85 -4.61
CA LEU A 298 -0.09 -19.69 -5.19
C LEU A 298 -0.10 -18.49 -4.24
N ILE A 299 -0.35 -18.71 -2.96
CA ILE A 299 -0.30 -17.64 -1.93
C ILE A 299 1.11 -17.03 -1.85
N VAL A 300 2.15 -17.86 -1.82
CA VAL A 300 3.54 -17.39 -1.77
C VAL A 300 3.88 -16.55 -2.99
N VAL A 301 3.51 -17.02 -4.19
CA VAL A 301 3.73 -16.29 -5.44
C VAL A 301 2.96 -14.98 -5.45
N ALA A 302 1.69 -14.98 -5.06
CA ALA A 302 0.87 -13.78 -4.97
C ALA A 302 1.47 -12.77 -3.98
N CYS A 303 1.83 -13.18 -2.77
CA CYS A 303 2.47 -12.32 -1.77
C CYS A 303 3.79 -11.71 -2.28
N PHE A 304 4.59 -12.54 -2.96
CA PHE A 304 5.87 -12.09 -3.52
C PHE A 304 5.68 -10.98 -4.56
N PHE A 305 4.83 -11.19 -5.55
CA PHE A 305 4.61 -10.20 -6.61
C PHE A 305 3.86 -8.97 -6.12
N THR A 306 2.89 -9.12 -5.22
CA THR A 306 2.19 -7.98 -4.61
C THR A 306 3.19 -7.02 -3.94
N VAL A 307 4.18 -7.52 -3.21
CA VAL A 307 5.23 -6.68 -2.60
C VAL A 307 6.15 -6.09 -3.66
N LYS A 308 6.55 -6.87 -4.66
CA LYS A 308 7.50 -6.44 -5.69
C LYS A 308 6.95 -5.37 -6.61
N PHE A 309 5.66 -5.39 -6.88
CA PHE A 309 4.99 -4.46 -7.80
C PHE A 309 4.17 -3.37 -7.10
N ALA A 310 4.12 -3.38 -5.74
CA ALA A 310 3.31 -2.46 -4.94
C ALA A 310 3.49 -0.97 -5.30
N PHE A 311 4.68 -0.58 -5.72
CA PHE A 311 5.07 0.81 -5.97
C PHE A 311 5.09 1.21 -7.44
N THR A 312 4.78 0.30 -8.37
CA THR A 312 4.95 0.54 -9.80
C THR A 312 4.10 1.72 -10.29
N SER A 313 2.80 1.76 -9.96
CA SER A 313 1.92 2.86 -10.37
C SER A 313 2.39 4.21 -9.83
N SER A 314 2.81 4.25 -8.56
CA SER A 314 3.35 5.47 -7.93
C SER A 314 4.67 5.91 -8.59
N ALA A 315 5.55 4.97 -8.96
CA ALA A 315 6.82 5.26 -9.64
C ALA A 315 6.60 5.83 -11.05
N VAL A 316 5.68 5.24 -11.84
CA VAL A 316 5.32 5.78 -13.17
C VAL A 316 4.84 7.21 -13.05
N VAL A 317 3.93 7.46 -12.10
CA VAL A 317 3.21 8.74 -12.05
C VAL A 317 4.00 9.83 -11.33
N LEU A 318 4.65 9.52 -10.21
CA LEU A 318 5.38 10.51 -9.42
C LEU A 318 6.80 10.77 -9.93
N GLU A 319 7.49 9.73 -10.47
CA GLU A 319 8.85 9.89 -11.00
C GLU A 319 8.90 10.01 -12.53
N GLY A 320 7.78 9.85 -13.23
CA GLY A 320 7.75 9.97 -14.68
C GLY A 320 8.41 8.82 -15.43
N LEU A 321 8.59 7.68 -14.80
CA LEU A 321 9.32 6.55 -15.35
C LEU A 321 8.51 5.79 -16.41
N GLY A 322 9.23 5.21 -17.37
CA GLY A 322 8.66 4.26 -18.31
C GLY A 322 8.20 2.96 -17.61
N PRO A 323 7.39 2.11 -18.28
CA PRO A 323 6.80 0.93 -17.68
C PRO A 323 7.82 -0.03 -17.06
N VAL A 324 8.88 -0.36 -17.80
CA VAL A 324 9.92 -1.30 -17.37
C VAL A 324 10.77 -0.71 -16.24
N ASP A 325 11.12 0.58 -16.33
CA ASP A 325 11.93 1.23 -15.31
C ASP A 325 11.16 1.42 -14.00
N ALA A 326 9.86 1.69 -14.07
CA ALA A 326 8.99 1.73 -12.91
C ALA A 326 8.90 0.37 -12.18
N ILE A 327 8.84 -0.74 -12.93
CA ILE A 327 8.90 -2.10 -12.36
C ILE A 327 10.24 -2.33 -11.68
N LYS A 328 11.36 -2.02 -12.34
CA LYS A 328 12.70 -2.11 -11.74
C LYS A 328 12.81 -1.23 -10.48
N ARG A 329 12.23 -0.04 -10.54
CA ARG A 329 12.18 0.91 -9.41
C ARG A 329 11.42 0.34 -8.22
N SER A 330 10.23 -0.20 -8.44
CA SER A 330 9.43 -0.88 -7.41
C SER A 330 10.18 -2.07 -6.80
N TRP A 331 10.85 -2.85 -7.64
CA TRP A 331 11.67 -3.99 -7.20
C TRP A 331 12.84 -3.55 -6.32
N SER A 332 13.55 -2.48 -6.69
CA SER A 332 14.67 -1.93 -5.91
C SER A 332 14.22 -1.36 -4.57
N LEU A 333 13.10 -0.63 -4.54
CA LEU A 333 12.52 -0.07 -3.32
C LEU A 333 12.01 -1.15 -2.36
N SER A 334 11.52 -2.29 -2.88
CA SER A 334 11.07 -3.41 -2.02
C SER A 334 12.22 -4.28 -1.49
N LYS A 335 13.46 -4.14 -2.03
CA LYS A 335 14.61 -4.93 -1.59
C LYS A 335 15.01 -4.56 -0.15
N GLY A 336 15.15 -5.58 0.70
CA GLY A 336 15.50 -5.38 2.12
C GLY A 336 14.36 -4.93 3.03
N SER A 337 13.17 -4.62 2.47
CA SER A 337 11.99 -4.17 3.22
C SER A 337 10.78 -5.10 3.04
N PHE A 338 10.98 -6.28 2.48
CA PHE A 338 9.92 -7.20 2.04
C PHE A 338 8.86 -7.45 3.13
N TRP A 339 9.26 -7.93 4.31
CA TRP A 339 8.35 -8.27 5.40
C TRP A 339 7.59 -7.07 5.96
N ARG A 340 8.24 -5.90 6.00
CA ARG A 340 7.62 -4.65 6.44
C ARG A 340 6.54 -4.21 5.46
N ILE A 341 6.83 -4.24 4.16
CA ILE A 341 5.88 -3.90 3.10
C ILE A 341 4.73 -4.92 3.09
N LEU A 342 5.02 -6.22 3.14
CA LEU A 342 4.02 -7.28 3.18
C LEU A 342 3.07 -7.11 4.36
N GLY A 343 3.59 -6.89 5.57
CA GLY A 343 2.78 -6.68 6.76
C GLY A 343 1.84 -5.47 6.64
N ARG A 344 2.32 -4.37 6.05
CA ARG A 344 1.51 -3.16 5.79
C ARG A 344 0.43 -3.40 4.75
N ILE A 345 0.75 -4.12 3.68
CA ILE A 345 -0.20 -4.51 2.63
C ILE A 345 -1.29 -5.42 3.21
N TRP A 346 -0.91 -6.39 4.02
CA TRP A 346 -1.88 -7.27 4.69
C TRP A 346 -2.79 -6.49 5.63
N LEU A 347 -2.23 -5.55 6.39
CA LEU A 347 -3.01 -4.77 7.33
C LEU A 347 -4.04 -3.88 6.63
N ILE A 348 -3.65 -3.15 5.57
CA ILE A 348 -4.62 -2.37 4.80
C ILE A 348 -5.63 -3.30 4.10
N GLY A 349 -5.19 -4.48 3.62
CA GLY A 349 -6.06 -5.49 3.04
C GLY A 349 -7.11 -6.02 4.02
N ILE A 350 -6.74 -6.28 5.27
CA ILE A 350 -7.69 -6.68 6.33
C ILE A 350 -8.70 -5.55 6.59
N VAL A 351 -8.24 -4.33 6.78
CA VAL A 351 -9.11 -3.18 7.06
C VAL A 351 -10.09 -2.95 5.89
N THR A 352 -9.59 -2.90 4.67
CA THR A 352 -10.44 -2.70 3.49
C THR A 352 -11.34 -3.90 3.21
N GLY A 353 -10.87 -5.12 3.47
CA GLY A 353 -11.64 -6.35 3.36
C GLY A 353 -12.81 -6.40 4.36
N LEU A 354 -12.58 -6.01 5.62
CA LEU A 354 -13.64 -5.90 6.62
C LEU A 354 -14.68 -4.86 6.20
N ILE A 355 -14.26 -3.69 5.74
CA ILE A 355 -15.18 -2.65 5.23
C ILE A 355 -16.01 -3.21 4.07
N SER A 356 -15.35 -3.83 3.09
CA SER A 356 -16.02 -4.41 1.92
C SER A 356 -16.99 -5.53 2.31
N THR A 357 -16.63 -6.38 3.28
CA THR A 357 -17.50 -7.46 3.78
C THR A 357 -18.76 -6.90 4.45
N VAL A 358 -18.61 -5.90 5.31
CA VAL A 358 -19.77 -5.26 5.98
C VAL A 358 -20.68 -4.60 4.94
N LEU A 359 -20.12 -3.83 4.02
CA LEU A 359 -20.89 -3.18 2.96
C LEU A 359 -21.55 -4.22 2.05
N GLY A 360 -20.86 -5.28 1.67
CA GLY A 360 -21.38 -6.38 0.86
C GLY A 360 -22.49 -7.15 1.57
N ALA A 361 -22.38 -7.38 2.88
CA ALA A 361 -23.42 -8.02 3.69
C ALA A 361 -24.70 -7.18 3.73
N VAL A 362 -24.58 -5.85 3.87
CA VAL A 362 -25.74 -4.94 3.83
C VAL A 362 -26.44 -5.02 2.47
N VAL A 363 -25.66 -4.99 1.38
CA VAL A 363 -26.20 -5.13 0.03
C VAL A 363 -26.85 -6.50 -0.16
N GLY A 364 -26.19 -7.59 0.25
CA GLY A 364 -26.72 -8.95 0.17
C GLY A 364 -28.03 -9.11 0.95
N ALA A 365 -28.13 -8.51 2.14
CA ALA A 365 -29.35 -8.52 2.92
C ALA A 365 -30.52 -7.78 2.23
N ILE A 366 -30.26 -6.63 1.62
CA ILE A 366 -31.27 -5.86 0.88
C ILE A 366 -31.77 -6.62 -0.35
N LEU A 367 -30.85 -7.25 -1.11
CA LEU A 367 -31.17 -8.00 -2.32
C LEU A 367 -31.79 -9.37 -2.01
N GLY A 368 -31.36 -10.03 -0.93
CA GLY A 368 -31.85 -11.35 -0.53
C GLY A 368 -33.35 -11.37 -0.18
N VAL A 369 -33.90 -10.25 0.30
CA VAL A 369 -35.33 -10.11 0.57
C VAL A 369 -36.19 -10.17 -0.70
N GLY A 370 -35.63 -9.84 -1.87
CA GLY A 370 -36.34 -9.84 -3.17
C GLY A 370 -36.20 -11.12 -3.99
N ALA A 371 -35.42 -12.12 -3.55
CA ALA A 371 -34.95 -13.24 -4.37
C ALA A 371 -35.92 -14.43 -4.55
N ASN A 372 -37.21 -14.27 -4.27
CA ASN A 372 -38.19 -15.38 -4.28
C ASN A 372 -38.66 -15.84 -5.67
N ALA A 373 -38.16 -15.25 -6.77
CA ALA A 373 -38.54 -15.64 -8.13
C ALA A 373 -37.30 -16.14 -8.89
N ALA A 374 -37.33 -17.41 -9.36
CA ALA A 374 -36.25 -18.03 -10.13
C ALA A 374 -35.84 -17.24 -11.38
N ASP A 375 -36.78 -16.51 -11.98
CA ASP A 375 -36.57 -15.71 -13.19
C ASP A 375 -35.75 -14.41 -12.92
N SER A 376 -35.59 -14.00 -11.66
CA SER A 376 -34.89 -12.77 -11.28
C SER A 376 -33.41 -12.97 -10.91
N VAL A 377 -32.91 -14.21 -10.82
CA VAL A 377 -31.53 -14.51 -10.34
C VAL A 377 -30.47 -13.80 -11.20
N GLY A 378 -30.59 -13.84 -12.52
CA GLY A 378 -29.62 -13.16 -13.40
C GLY A 378 -29.58 -11.63 -13.19
N MET A 379 -30.76 -11.02 -12.99
CA MET A 379 -30.85 -9.58 -12.73
C MET A 379 -30.30 -9.22 -11.33
N LEU A 380 -30.55 -10.03 -10.32
CA LEU A 380 -30.01 -9.85 -8.97
C LEU A 380 -28.48 -9.97 -8.97
N VAL A 381 -27.92 -10.94 -9.68
CA VAL A 381 -26.47 -11.12 -9.82
C VAL A 381 -25.85 -9.94 -10.56
N ALA A 382 -26.46 -9.47 -11.65
CA ALA A 382 -26.01 -8.28 -12.37
C ALA A 382 -26.01 -7.04 -11.48
N PHE A 383 -27.09 -6.82 -10.75
CA PHE A 383 -27.22 -5.68 -9.85
C PHE A 383 -26.23 -5.76 -8.69
N SER A 384 -26.01 -6.95 -8.11
CA SER A 384 -25.00 -7.16 -7.07
C SER A 384 -23.58 -6.90 -7.57
N ALA A 385 -23.24 -7.30 -8.78
CA ALA A 385 -21.95 -7.01 -9.40
C ALA A 385 -21.74 -5.49 -9.58
N PHE A 386 -22.73 -4.80 -10.16
CA PHE A 386 -22.68 -3.34 -10.29
C PHE A 386 -22.49 -2.64 -8.93
N LEU A 387 -23.27 -3.03 -7.94
CA LEU A 387 -23.21 -2.41 -6.61
C LEU A 387 -21.88 -2.73 -5.91
N SER A 388 -21.32 -3.93 -6.09
CA SER A 388 -19.99 -4.30 -5.58
C SER A 388 -18.88 -3.42 -6.19
N ALA A 389 -18.98 -3.11 -7.49
CA ALA A 389 -18.04 -2.18 -8.13
C ALA A 389 -18.17 -0.76 -7.55
N LEU A 390 -19.38 -0.27 -7.31
CA LEU A 390 -19.59 1.03 -6.65
C LEU A 390 -19.07 1.05 -5.21
N LEU A 391 -19.21 -0.03 -4.46
CA LEU A 391 -18.63 -0.14 -3.12
C LEU A 391 -17.11 -0.11 -3.15
N SER A 392 -16.48 -0.71 -4.17
CA SER A 392 -15.05 -0.62 -4.39
C SER A 392 -14.59 0.82 -4.60
N ALA A 393 -15.42 1.69 -5.20
CA ALA A 393 -15.13 3.11 -5.36
C ALA A 393 -14.97 3.86 -4.02
N VAL A 394 -15.55 3.35 -2.93
CA VAL A 394 -15.37 3.91 -1.58
C VAL A 394 -14.02 3.49 -0.98
N VAL A 395 -13.58 2.27 -1.25
CA VAL A 395 -12.39 1.65 -0.65
C VAL A 395 -11.12 2.06 -1.38
N ILE A 396 -11.15 2.13 -2.72
CA ILE A 396 -9.99 2.40 -3.57
C ILE A 396 -9.25 3.70 -3.21
N PRO A 397 -9.91 4.85 -2.93
CA PRO A 397 -9.21 6.08 -2.54
C PRO A 397 -8.35 5.92 -1.29
N VAL A 398 -8.86 5.25 -0.26
CA VAL A 398 -8.13 5.00 0.99
C VAL A 398 -6.94 4.06 0.74
N GLN A 399 -7.19 2.98 0.01
CA GLN A 399 -6.16 2.00 -0.33
C GLN A 399 -5.05 2.62 -1.18
N SER A 400 -5.40 3.35 -2.24
CA SER A 400 -4.45 4.04 -3.12
C SER A 400 -3.62 5.07 -2.35
N SER A 401 -4.26 5.85 -1.46
CA SER A 401 -3.57 6.80 -0.60
C SER A 401 -2.56 6.10 0.30
N PHE A 402 -2.94 4.99 0.91
CA PHE A 402 -2.05 4.20 1.76
C PHE A 402 -0.82 3.68 0.98
N TYR A 403 -1.03 3.13 -0.22
CA TYR A 403 0.08 2.64 -1.07
C TYR A 403 1.02 3.78 -1.48
N THR A 404 0.46 4.94 -1.85
CA THR A 404 1.26 6.12 -2.21
C THR A 404 2.08 6.63 -1.03
N LEU A 405 1.48 6.73 0.17
CA LEU A 405 2.21 7.12 1.37
C LEU A 405 3.27 6.10 1.78
N MET A 406 3.00 4.80 1.62
CA MET A 406 3.97 3.75 1.85
C MET A 406 5.16 3.84 0.86
N TYR A 407 4.90 4.20 -0.40
CA TYR A 407 5.94 4.48 -1.38
C TYR A 407 6.81 5.66 -0.95
N LEU A 408 6.21 6.76 -0.51
CA LEU A 408 6.94 7.93 -0.02
C LEU A 408 7.74 7.60 1.26
N ASP A 409 7.18 6.81 2.17
CA ASP A 409 7.89 6.34 3.37
C ASP A 409 9.14 5.52 3.02
N GLU A 410 9.04 4.58 2.07
CA GLU A 410 10.20 3.80 1.63
C GLU A 410 11.27 4.68 0.95
N ARG A 411 10.87 5.72 0.23
CA ARG A 411 11.80 6.71 -0.34
C ARG A 411 12.42 7.61 0.72
N MET A 412 11.65 8.05 1.72
CA MET A 412 12.21 8.81 2.86
C MET A 412 13.26 8.00 3.63
N ARG A 413 13.04 6.69 3.78
CA ARG A 413 13.98 5.79 4.47
C ARG A 413 15.24 5.49 3.68
N LYS A 414 15.15 5.41 2.35
CA LYS A 414 16.26 4.93 1.49
C LYS A 414 16.98 6.04 0.76
N GLU A 415 16.30 7.14 0.46
CA GLU A 415 16.76 8.19 -0.44
C GLU A 415 16.76 9.58 0.22
N ASN A 416 16.40 9.65 1.50
CA ASN A 416 16.31 10.92 2.23
C ASN A 416 15.41 11.95 1.51
N LEU A 417 14.23 11.54 1.06
CA LEU A 417 13.30 12.36 0.30
C LEU A 417 12.73 13.57 1.09
N ALA A 418 12.75 13.52 2.42
CA ALA A 418 12.14 14.54 3.28
C ALA A 418 12.58 15.99 2.99
N PRO A 419 13.88 16.32 2.78
CA PRO A 419 14.31 17.68 2.43
C PRO A 419 13.74 18.17 1.09
N MET A 420 13.59 17.28 0.10
CA MET A 420 13.03 17.61 -1.19
C MET A 420 11.56 17.97 -1.08
N ILE A 421 10.78 17.22 -0.29
CA ILE A 421 9.37 17.53 -0.01
C ILE A 421 9.26 18.88 0.71
N ALA A 422 10.11 19.15 1.69
CA ALA A 422 10.10 20.43 2.41
C ALA A 422 10.39 21.62 1.47
N GLN A 423 11.37 21.48 0.58
CA GLN A 423 11.71 22.49 -0.41
C GLN A 423 10.58 22.70 -1.42
N GLU A 424 9.95 21.64 -1.92
CA GLU A 424 8.83 21.71 -2.86
C GLU A 424 7.60 22.38 -2.20
N ALA A 425 7.32 22.02 -0.95
CA ALA A 425 6.23 22.62 -0.19
C ALA A 425 6.45 24.12 0.10
N SER A 426 7.71 24.56 0.28
CA SER A 426 8.02 25.99 0.48
C SER A 426 7.90 26.84 -0.79
N ARG A 427 7.85 26.21 -1.98
CA ARG A 427 7.62 26.88 -3.28
C ARG A 427 6.15 26.90 -3.68
N ALA A 428 5.30 26.24 -2.92
CA ALA A 428 3.87 26.07 -3.17
C ALA A 428 3.05 27.20 -2.59
#